data_94bdc54216a9c9d772faf21a7eb2aab5
#
_entry.id   94bdc54216a9c9d772faf21a7eb2aab5
#
_cell.length_a   1.000
_cell.length_b   1.000
_cell.length_c   1.000
_cell.angle_alpha   90.00
_cell.angle_beta   90.00
_cell.angle_gamma   90.00
#
_symmetry.space_group_name_H-M   'P 1'
#
loop_
_entity.id
_entity.type
_entity.pdbx_description
1 polymer ?
#
loop_
_entity_poly.entity_id
_entity_poly.type
_entity_poly.pdbx_seq_one_letter_code
_entity_poly.pdbx_strand_id
1 'polypeptide(L)'
;MPYVKSIPIHSTVNRSIAYILNPEKTEDMVYTTALNCMANAKDAYNDMKMVYEYFSGKKYNAPPPIDGKGSVKAIHYIQSFDPNENITPEQAHRIAKAFARKTFGDDCQIVIATHLDKGHLHNHFILNSYSVSVSYTHLRAHETA
;
A
#
# COMPACT_ATOMS: atom_id res chain seq x y z
N MET A 1 -13.90 4.15 -15.77
CA MET A 1 -13.89 4.22 -14.32
C MET A 1 -12.85 3.25 -13.76
N PRO A 2 -11.99 3.65 -12.82
CA PRO A 2 -11.01 2.70 -12.29
C PRO A 2 -11.67 1.61 -11.45
N TYR A 3 -11.06 0.45 -11.51
CA TYR A 3 -11.49 -0.71 -10.74
C TYR A 3 -10.51 -0.91 -9.59
N VAL A 4 -11.02 -1.12 -8.38
CA VAL A 4 -10.17 -1.26 -7.19
C VAL A 4 -10.42 -2.62 -6.55
N LYS A 5 -9.33 -3.32 -6.22
CA LYS A 5 -9.42 -4.55 -5.44
C LYS A 5 -8.42 -4.51 -4.29
N SER A 6 -8.67 -5.27 -3.24
CA SER A 6 -7.82 -5.31 -2.07
C SER A 6 -7.38 -6.74 -1.79
N ILE A 7 -6.13 -6.86 -1.32
CA ILE A 7 -5.52 -8.16 -0.97
C ILE A 7 -4.89 -8.00 0.41
N PRO A 8 -5.42 -8.67 1.44
CA PRO A 8 -4.80 -8.60 2.76
C PRO A 8 -3.44 -9.31 2.76
N ILE A 9 -2.47 -8.72 3.47
CA ILE A 9 -1.13 -9.27 3.58
C ILE A 9 -0.93 -9.74 5.02
N HIS A 10 -0.69 -11.03 5.20
CA HIS A 10 -0.50 -11.63 6.51
C HIS A 10 0.97 -11.84 6.85
N SER A 11 1.84 -11.78 5.85
CA SER A 11 3.29 -11.95 6.02
C SER A 11 4.02 -11.32 4.85
N THR A 12 5.33 -11.15 4.98
CA THR A 12 6.21 -10.70 3.90
C THR A 12 5.82 -9.33 3.32
N VAL A 13 5.46 -8.38 4.19
CA VAL A 13 5.14 -7.01 3.76
C VAL A 13 6.32 -6.39 3.04
N ASN A 14 7.56 -6.72 3.46
CA ASN A 14 8.76 -6.23 2.81
C ASN A 14 8.82 -6.59 1.32
N ARG A 15 8.39 -7.80 0.96
CA ARG A 15 8.36 -8.22 -0.44
C ARG A 15 7.32 -7.46 -1.23
N SER A 16 6.16 -7.22 -0.63
CA SER A 16 5.08 -6.46 -1.29
C SER A 16 5.51 -5.03 -1.56
N ILE A 17 6.15 -4.38 -0.59
CA ILE A 17 6.65 -3.02 -0.78
C ILE A 17 7.71 -2.97 -1.88
N ALA A 18 8.67 -3.91 -1.84
CA ALA A 18 9.72 -3.97 -2.85
C ALA A 18 9.15 -4.20 -4.24
N TYR A 19 8.11 -5.03 -4.35
CA TYR A 19 7.47 -5.28 -5.62
C TYR A 19 6.84 -4.03 -6.21
N ILE A 20 6.06 -3.29 -5.43
CA ILE A 20 5.39 -2.12 -5.98
C ILE A 20 6.34 -0.96 -6.26
N LEU A 21 7.47 -0.89 -5.55
CA LEU A 21 8.46 0.17 -5.76
C LEU A 21 9.55 -0.22 -6.77
N ASN A 22 9.36 -1.30 -7.51
CA ASN A 22 10.32 -1.74 -8.51
C ASN A 22 10.59 -0.63 -9.53
N PRO A 23 11.84 -0.16 -9.68
CA PRO A 23 12.16 0.93 -10.61
C PRO A 23 11.76 0.63 -12.05
N GLU A 24 11.84 -0.63 -12.48
CA GLU A 24 11.47 -1.01 -13.84
C GLU A 24 9.98 -0.82 -14.12
N LYS A 25 9.14 -0.88 -13.09
CA LYS A 25 7.70 -0.73 -13.22
C LYS A 25 7.22 0.70 -12.97
N THR A 26 8.06 1.54 -12.38
CA THR A 26 7.68 2.89 -11.94
C THR A 26 8.50 3.98 -12.60
N GLU A 27 9.17 3.68 -13.70
CA GLU A 27 10.05 4.62 -14.40
C GLU A 27 11.09 5.21 -13.44
N ASP A 28 11.93 4.32 -12.89
CA ASP A 28 12.97 4.67 -11.93
C ASP A 28 12.44 5.41 -10.70
N MET A 29 11.26 4.98 -10.24
CA MET A 29 10.59 5.50 -9.05
C MET A 29 10.07 6.93 -9.20
N VAL A 30 9.92 7.43 -10.42
CA VAL A 30 9.34 8.75 -10.63
C VAL A 30 7.89 8.81 -10.14
N TYR A 31 7.14 7.71 -10.35
CA TYR A 31 5.73 7.66 -9.97
C TYR A 31 5.54 6.84 -8.70
N THR A 32 6.22 7.27 -7.63
CA THR A 32 6.09 6.68 -6.29
C THR A 32 5.90 7.78 -5.27
N THR A 33 5.13 7.48 -4.22
CA THR A 33 4.86 8.41 -3.12
C THR A 33 4.73 7.61 -1.83
N ALA A 34 5.15 8.18 -0.73
CA ALA A 34 4.94 7.59 0.58
C ALA A 34 4.34 8.64 1.51
N LEU A 35 3.39 8.22 2.35
CA LEU A 35 2.79 9.09 3.36
C LEU A 35 3.10 8.49 4.73
N ASN A 36 3.65 9.32 5.60
CA ASN A 36 4.01 8.97 6.98
C ASN A 36 5.01 7.81 7.08
N CYS A 37 5.79 7.60 6.03
CA CYS A 37 6.92 6.67 5.99
C CYS A 37 7.86 7.12 4.87
N MET A 38 9.05 6.54 4.84
CA MET A 38 10.04 6.91 3.82
C MET A 38 9.71 6.27 2.48
N ALA A 39 10.08 6.96 1.40
CA ALA A 39 9.72 6.56 0.04
C ALA A 39 10.73 5.60 -0.60
N ASN A 40 11.24 4.65 0.17
CA ASN A 40 12.06 3.57 -0.36
C ASN A 40 11.69 2.28 0.37
N ALA A 41 11.94 1.13 -0.28
CA ALA A 41 11.41 -0.14 0.19
C ALA A 41 11.90 -0.51 1.58
N LYS A 42 13.20 -0.35 1.85
CA LYS A 42 13.77 -0.73 3.13
C LYS A 42 13.23 0.13 4.26
N ASP A 43 13.27 1.43 4.10
CA ASP A 43 12.87 2.36 5.16
C ASP A 43 11.36 2.40 5.35
N ALA A 44 10.59 2.28 4.27
CA ALA A 44 9.13 2.18 4.38
C ALA A 44 8.74 0.95 5.20
N TYR A 45 9.38 -0.18 4.92
CA TYR A 45 9.12 -1.40 5.68
C TYR A 45 9.47 -1.22 7.16
N ASN A 46 10.65 -0.65 7.44
CA ASN A 46 11.07 -0.45 8.82
C ASN A 46 10.13 0.51 9.56
N ASP A 47 9.67 1.57 8.90
CA ASP A 47 8.74 2.52 9.49
C ASP A 47 7.40 1.84 9.80
N MET A 48 6.88 1.06 8.88
CA MET A 48 5.62 0.33 9.08
C MET A 48 5.74 -0.73 10.17
N LYS A 49 6.87 -1.44 10.19
CA LYS A 49 7.15 -2.43 11.22
C LYS A 49 7.12 -1.81 12.61
N MET A 50 7.78 -0.67 12.75
CA MET A 50 7.85 0.03 14.05
C MET A 50 6.45 0.40 14.53
N VAL A 51 5.62 0.97 13.69
CA VAL A 51 4.27 1.38 14.07
C VAL A 51 3.40 0.15 14.38
N TYR A 52 3.46 -0.87 13.55
CA TYR A 52 2.68 -2.08 13.78
C TYR A 52 3.06 -2.73 15.12
N GLU A 53 4.35 -2.91 15.37
CA GLU A 53 4.81 -3.57 16.61
C GLU A 53 4.51 -2.74 17.84
N TYR A 54 4.60 -1.42 17.72
CA TYR A 54 4.27 -0.55 18.84
C TYR A 54 2.80 -0.65 19.25
N PHE A 55 1.89 -0.58 18.28
CA PHE A 55 0.46 -0.56 18.59
C PHE A 55 -0.13 -1.95 18.82
N SER A 56 0.35 -2.96 18.10
CA SER A 56 -0.21 -4.30 18.22
C SER A 56 0.44 -5.14 19.33
N GLY A 57 1.68 -4.83 19.69
CA GLY A 57 2.47 -5.67 20.56
C GLY A 57 2.93 -6.98 19.95
N LYS A 58 2.74 -7.13 18.64
CA LYS A 58 3.09 -8.35 17.91
C LYS A 58 4.22 -8.06 16.92
N LYS A 59 4.94 -9.12 16.51
CA LYS A 59 6.01 -8.98 15.54
C LYS A 59 5.47 -8.91 14.13
N TYR A 60 5.98 -7.97 13.33
CA TYR A 60 5.53 -7.75 11.97
C TYR A 60 5.83 -8.95 11.07
N ASN A 61 6.98 -9.56 11.25
CA ASN A 61 7.42 -10.69 10.44
C ASN A 61 7.31 -12.02 11.17
N ALA A 62 6.41 -12.14 12.14
CA ALA A 62 6.15 -13.40 12.81
C ALA A 62 5.59 -14.41 11.81
N PRO A 63 5.98 -15.71 11.92
CA PRO A 63 5.40 -16.72 11.05
C PRO A 63 3.91 -16.88 11.33
N PRO A 64 3.11 -17.27 10.32
CA PRO A 64 1.69 -17.48 10.55
C PRO A 64 1.47 -18.67 11.52
N PRO A 65 0.36 -18.66 12.26
CA PRO A 65 0.03 -19.77 13.14
C PRO A 65 -0.25 -21.04 12.33
N ILE A 66 -0.14 -22.19 13.01
CA ILE A 66 -0.29 -23.48 12.36
C ILE A 66 -1.67 -23.64 11.70
N ASP A 67 -2.69 -23.11 12.33
CA ASP A 67 -4.09 -23.30 11.92
C ASP A 67 -4.73 -22.03 11.36
N GLY A 68 -3.93 -21.12 10.78
CA GLY A 68 -4.51 -19.91 10.24
C GLY A 68 -3.48 -19.02 9.56
N LYS A 69 -3.93 -17.84 9.14
CA LYS A 69 -3.08 -16.88 8.42
C LYS A 69 -2.46 -15.83 9.33
N GLY A 70 -2.92 -15.76 10.58
CA GLY A 70 -2.49 -14.72 11.49
C GLY A 70 -3.19 -13.40 11.24
N SER A 71 -2.72 -12.35 11.90
CA SER A 71 -3.30 -11.02 11.75
C SER A 71 -2.93 -10.41 10.39
N VAL A 72 -3.80 -9.50 9.92
CA VAL A 72 -3.51 -8.70 8.73
C VAL A 72 -2.47 -7.66 9.11
N LYS A 73 -1.34 -7.65 8.41
CA LYS A 73 -0.25 -6.72 8.68
C LYS A 73 -0.30 -5.48 7.80
N ALA A 74 -0.79 -5.65 6.59
CA ALA A 74 -0.96 -4.56 5.63
C ALA A 74 -1.98 -5.00 4.59
N ILE A 75 -2.44 -4.05 3.78
CA ILE A 75 -3.36 -4.36 2.70
C ILE A 75 -2.78 -3.79 1.41
N HIS A 76 -2.76 -4.62 0.38
CA HIS A 76 -2.35 -4.23 -0.97
C HIS A 76 -3.61 -3.88 -1.76
N TYR A 77 -3.76 -2.61 -2.12
CA TYR A 77 -4.83 -2.17 -3.01
C TYR A 77 -4.28 -2.01 -4.41
N ILE A 78 -5.09 -2.38 -5.40
CA ILE A 78 -4.74 -2.22 -6.81
C ILE A 78 -5.88 -1.46 -7.48
N GLN A 79 -5.54 -0.34 -8.11
CA GLN A 79 -6.49 0.47 -8.85
C GLN A 79 -6.11 0.37 -10.33
N SER A 80 -6.98 -0.26 -11.12
CA SER A 80 -6.72 -0.51 -12.54
C SER A 80 -7.56 0.42 -13.40
N PHE A 81 -6.97 0.89 -14.48
CA PHE A 81 -7.64 1.74 -15.45
C PHE A 81 -7.95 0.96 -16.72
N ASP A 82 -9.06 1.29 -17.36
CA ASP A 82 -9.40 0.71 -18.65
C ASP A 82 -8.31 1.09 -19.66
N PRO A 83 -7.80 0.14 -20.47
CA PRO A 83 -6.81 0.48 -21.50
C PRO A 83 -7.28 1.54 -22.49
N ASN A 84 -8.58 1.71 -22.64
CA ASN A 84 -9.14 2.71 -23.54
C ASN A 84 -9.24 4.10 -22.90
N GLU A 85 -9.00 4.22 -21.61
CA GLU A 85 -8.97 5.52 -20.96
C GLU A 85 -7.70 6.26 -21.34
N ASN A 86 -7.87 7.49 -21.78
CA ASN A 86 -6.74 8.29 -22.25
C ASN A 86 -6.16 9.10 -21.08
N ILE A 87 -5.41 8.43 -20.19
CA ILE A 87 -4.76 9.09 -19.07
C ILE A 87 -3.25 8.86 -19.10
N THR A 88 -2.52 9.87 -18.62
CA THR A 88 -1.07 9.80 -18.55
C THR A 88 -0.65 9.16 -17.22
N PRO A 89 0.60 8.66 -17.12
CA PRO A 89 1.11 8.18 -15.82
C PRO A 89 1.04 9.23 -14.72
N GLU A 90 1.29 10.50 -15.05
CA GLU A 90 1.20 11.59 -14.08
C GLU A 90 -0.21 11.76 -13.56
N GLN A 91 -1.20 11.70 -14.46
CA GLN A 91 -2.60 11.80 -14.06
C GLN A 91 -3.01 10.60 -13.22
N ALA A 92 -2.58 9.39 -13.60
CA ALA A 92 -2.87 8.19 -12.83
C ALA A 92 -2.30 8.27 -11.42
N HIS A 93 -1.06 8.75 -11.29
CA HIS A 93 -0.43 8.89 -9.99
C HIS A 93 -1.12 9.96 -9.14
N ARG A 94 -1.55 11.06 -9.74
CA ARG A 94 -2.31 12.09 -9.04
C ARG A 94 -3.65 11.54 -8.54
N ILE A 95 -4.31 10.73 -9.35
CA ILE A 95 -5.55 10.06 -8.94
C ILE A 95 -5.29 9.14 -7.75
N ALA A 96 -4.16 8.42 -7.77
CA ALA A 96 -3.80 7.54 -6.66
C ALA A 96 -3.64 8.31 -5.36
N LYS A 97 -2.93 9.43 -5.39
CA LYS A 97 -2.72 10.24 -4.19
C LYS A 97 -4.03 10.80 -3.65
N ALA A 98 -4.88 11.30 -4.52
CA ALA A 98 -6.18 11.82 -4.12
C ALA A 98 -7.06 10.72 -3.54
N PHE A 99 -7.06 9.55 -4.17
CA PHE A 99 -7.82 8.40 -3.68
C PHE A 99 -7.36 7.99 -2.28
N ALA A 100 -6.04 7.91 -2.07
CA ALA A 100 -5.50 7.50 -0.78
C ALA A 100 -5.89 8.48 0.33
N ARG A 101 -5.76 9.77 0.10
CA ARG A 101 -6.12 10.78 1.10
C ARG A 101 -7.60 10.79 1.42
N LYS A 102 -8.43 10.68 0.39
CA LYS A 102 -9.88 10.68 0.57
C LYS A 102 -10.35 9.42 1.29
N THR A 103 -9.76 8.28 0.96
CA THR A 103 -10.22 7.00 1.48
C THR A 103 -9.65 6.68 2.85
N PHE A 104 -8.36 6.96 3.07
CA PHE A 104 -7.65 6.52 4.28
C PHE A 104 -7.27 7.66 5.22
N GLY A 105 -7.38 8.91 4.79
CA GLY A 105 -7.03 10.06 5.61
C GLY A 105 -5.55 10.36 5.61
N ASP A 106 -5.12 11.26 6.52
CA ASP A 106 -3.74 11.75 6.55
C ASP A 106 -2.85 11.04 7.55
N ASP A 107 -3.40 10.14 8.37
CA ASP A 107 -2.67 9.49 9.46
C ASP A 107 -2.11 8.13 9.10
N CYS A 108 -2.49 7.57 7.96
CA CYS A 108 -2.06 6.24 7.58
C CYS A 108 -0.63 6.25 7.03
N GLN A 109 0.06 5.13 7.21
CA GLN A 109 1.32 4.87 6.52
C GLN A 109 1.00 4.12 5.25
N ILE A 110 1.31 4.71 4.11
CA ILE A 110 0.98 4.10 2.83
C ILE A 110 2.08 4.38 1.82
N VAL A 111 2.40 3.38 1.01
CA VAL A 111 3.30 3.52 -0.13
C VAL A 111 2.46 3.38 -1.39
N ILE A 112 2.62 4.30 -2.31
CA ILE A 112 1.83 4.38 -3.54
C ILE A 112 2.77 4.33 -4.73
N ALA A 113 2.43 3.51 -5.73
CA ALA A 113 3.23 3.41 -6.95
C ALA A 113 2.32 3.25 -8.16
N THR A 114 2.67 3.93 -9.25
CA THR A 114 2.00 3.76 -10.53
C THR A 114 2.86 2.88 -11.41
N HIS A 115 2.31 1.77 -11.88
CA HIS A 115 3.01 0.81 -12.73
C HIS A 115 2.67 1.06 -14.19
N LEU A 116 3.69 1.01 -15.03
CA LEU A 116 3.61 1.36 -16.45
C LEU A 116 3.88 0.19 -17.39
N ASP A 117 4.04 -1.02 -16.86
CA ASP A 117 4.72 -2.09 -17.57
C ASP A 117 3.86 -2.96 -18.49
N LYS A 118 2.56 -2.78 -18.54
CA LYS A 118 1.69 -3.72 -19.29
C LYS A 118 0.76 -3.06 -20.28
N GLY A 119 1.17 -1.94 -20.85
CA GLY A 119 0.34 -1.25 -21.84
C GLY A 119 -0.87 -0.55 -21.28
N HIS A 120 -1.13 -0.70 -19.98
CA HIS A 120 -2.16 0.04 -19.27
C HIS A 120 -1.64 0.34 -17.86
N LEU A 121 -2.24 1.32 -17.24
CA LEU A 121 -1.75 1.84 -15.96
C LEU A 121 -2.43 1.17 -14.78
N HIS A 122 -1.64 0.88 -13.76
CA HIS A 122 -2.14 0.36 -12.48
C HIS A 122 -1.54 1.18 -11.35
N ASN A 123 -2.36 1.57 -10.40
CA ASN A 123 -1.87 2.13 -9.15
C ASN A 123 -1.87 1.05 -8.09
N HIS A 124 -0.78 0.95 -7.34
CA HIS A 124 -0.63 0.00 -6.26
C HIS A 124 -0.41 0.76 -4.96
N PHE A 125 -1.03 0.26 -3.89
CA PHE A 125 -0.95 0.87 -2.57
C PHE A 125 -0.65 -0.22 -1.56
N ILE A 126 0.35 -0.01 -0.70
CA ILE A 126 0.55 -0.86 0.47
C ILE A 126 0.22 -0.01 1.69
N LEU A 127 -0.86 -0.37 2.37
CA LEU A 127 -1.37 0.36 3.52
C LEU A 127 -1.08 -0.45 4.79
N ASN A 128 -0.36 0.16 5.74
CA ASN A 128 -0.09 -0.50 7.01
C ASN A 128 -1.40 -0.66 7.80
N SER A 129 -1.51 -1.75 8.56
CA SER A 129 -2.73 -2.05 9.31
C SER A 129 -2.93 -1.14 10.53
N TYR A 130 -1.92 -0.37 10.93
CA TYR A 130 -2.03 0.64 11.98
C TYR A 130 -1.58 1.98 11.43
N SER A 131 -2.28 3.03 11.83
CA SER A 131 -1.89 4.39 11.49
C SER A 131 -0.97 4.96 12.55
N VAL A 132 -0.35 6.09 12.25
CA VAL A 132 0.59 6.72 13.19
C VAL A 132 -0.11 7.33 14.39
N SER A 133 -1.42 7.55 14.35
CA SER A 133 -2.16 8.19 15.43
C SER A 133 -3.43 7.44 15.83
N VAL A 134 -3.84 6.44 15.08
CA VAL A 134 -5.10 5.74 15.29
C VAL A 134 -4.86 4.24 15.27
N SER A 135 -5.69 3.50 15.99
CA SER A 135 -5.58 2.07 16.14
C SER A 135 -6.05 1.32 14.91
N TYR A 136 -5.91 0.00 14.97
CA TYR A 136 -6.34 -0.94 13.96
C TYR A 136 -7.82 -0.79 13.55
N THR A 137 -8.66 -0.29 14.44
CA THR A 137 -10.08 -0.08 14.16
C THR A 137 -10.30 0.78 12.91
N HIS A 138 -9.46 1.77 12.72
CA HIS A 138 -9.54 2.65 11.55
C HIS A 138 -9.37 1.87 10.24
N LEU A 139 -8.40 0.98 10.20
CA LEU A 139 -8.15 0.17 9.00
C LEU A 139 -9.32 -0.78 8.70
N ARG A 140 -9.89 -1.39 9.75
CA ARG A 140 -11.00 -2.32 9.56
C ARG A 140 -12.21 -1.66 8.91
N ALA A 141 -12.47 -0.42 9.24
CA ALA A 141 -13.57 0.31 8.62
C ALA A 141 -13.37 0.46 7.10
N HIS A 142 -12.14 0.58 6.67
CA HIS A 142 -11.83 0.71 5.25
C HIS A 142 -11.83 -0.63 4.52
N GLU A 143 -11.52 -1.72 5.21
CA GLU A 143 -11.56 -3.05 4.62
C GLU A 143 -12.95 -3.45 4.18
N THR A 144 -13.97 -2.98 4.85
CA THR A 144 -15.35 -3.35 4.57
C THR A 144 -16.03 -2.41 3.58
N ALA A 145 -15.37 -1.34 3.22
CA ALA A 145 -15.89 -0.41 2.25
C ALA A 145 -15.54 -0.84 0.83
#